data_ff7958006d67824eee52d4e6d28f9360
#
_entry.id   ff7958006d67824eee52d4e6d28f9360
#
_cell.length_a   1.000
_cell.length_b   1.000
_cell.length_c   1.000
_cell.angle_alpha   90.00
_cell.angle_beta   90.00
_cell.angle_gamma   90.00
#
_symmetry.space_group_name_H-M   'P 1'
#
loop_
_entity.id
_entity.type
_entity.pdbx_description
1 polymer ?
#
loop_
_entity_poly.entity_id
_entity_poly.type
_entity_poly.pdbx_seq_one_letter_code
_entity_poly.pdbx_strand_id
1 'polypeptide(L)'
;MADGDYERGRGREIAFLAARLRALGKARAASPRVFVFNGWAASPHARDLCTFVSRIPGCRLFSYVDQLDGLPERAFGETRKTRHLLVGWSMGGSTALRLACRYPDRIAGLVLLAATPRMMEEPETDWKGLNARRLAALRKGLELTHGEGFFGVPEGKPNPYLVDVPENLERGLQYLLDTDLRAALERTFPPIPISQPPFPVFLFQSERDGIVRPENAAYLKTVFPQAHVTGVPGAEHALPILIPKEIDDAVDACLAVAAPGAHP
;
A
#
# COMPACT_ATOMS: atom_id res chain seq x y z
N MET A 1 -29.30 6.97 -6.55
CA MET A 1 -29.36 7.62 -5.22
C MET A 1 -28.62 6.83 -4.11
N ALA A 2 -28.12 5.62 -4.36
CA ALA A 2 -27.39 4.81 -3.36
C ALA A 2 -25.90 5.16 -3.21
N ASP A 3 -25.24 5.63 -4.27
CA ASP A 3 -23.78 5.88 -4.25
C ASP A 3 -23.36 7.06 -3.37
N GLY A 4 -24.15 8.12 -3.33
CA GLY A 4 -23.79 9.32 -2.54
C GLY A 4 -23.88 9.15 -1.03
N ASP A 5 -24.62 8.16 -0.55
CA ASP A 5 -24.76 7.88 0.89
C ASP A 5 -23.66 6.95 1.39
N TYR A 6 -23.17 6.05 0.52
CA TYR A 6 -22.05 5.18 0.82
C TYR A 6 -20.73 5.97 0.93
N GLU A 7 -20.45 6.88 0.00
CA GLU A 7 -19.27 7.75 0.05
C GLU A 7 -19.28 8.68 1.26
N ARG A 8 -20.43 9.25 1.59
CA ARG A 8 -20.59 10.10 2.78
C ARG A 8 -20.40 9.33 4.09
N GLY A 9 -20.83 8.08 4.15
CA GLY A 9 -20.62 7.20 5.30
C GLY A 9 -19.14 6.92 5.56
N ARG A 10 -18.39 6.58 4.51
CA ARG A 10 -16.98 6.23 4.56
C ARG A 10 -16.10 7.42 4.95
N GLY A 11 -16.30 8.56 4.30
CA GLY A 11 -15.55 9.79 4.64
C GLY A 11 -15.76 10.20 6.10
N ARG A 12 -16.97 9.99 6.64
CA ARG A 12 -17.26 10.23 8.06
C ARG A 12 -16.57 9.26 9.00
N GLU A 13 -16.45 7.99 8.64
CA GLU A 13 -15.81 6.97 9.48
C GLU A 13 -14.30 7.22 9.59
N ILE A 14 -13.62 7.49 8.47
CA ILE A 14 -12.19 7.84 8.46
C ILE A 14 -11.97 9.18 9.18
N ALA A 15 -12.81 10.19 8.93
CA ALA A 15 -12.74 11.48 9.61
C ALA A 15 -12.99 11.36 11.12
N PHE A 16 -13.94 10.52 11.54
CA PHE A 16 -14.22 10.24 12.95
C PHE A 16 -13.03 9.55 13.63
N LEU A 17 -12.44 8.54 12.97
CA LEU A 17 -11.21 7.89 13.43
C LEU A 17 -10.06 8.89 13.54
N ALA A 18 -9.84 9.69 12.51
CA ALA A 18 -8.82 10.73 12.52
C ALA A 18 -9.05 11.76 13.65
N ALA A 19 -10.30 12.16 13.89
CA ALA A 19 -10.65 13.08 14.97
C ALA A 19 -10.43 12.43 16.36
N ARG A 20 -10.83 11.17 16.53
CA ARG A 20 -10.63 10.41 17.78
C ARG A 20 -9.14 10.18 18.06
N LEU A 21 -8.35 9.90 17.03
CA LEU A 21 -6.91 9.73 17.13
C LEU A 21 -6.19 11.06 17.39
N ARG A 22 -6.65 12.18 16.81
CA ARG A 22 -6.13 13.54 17.14
C ARG A 22 -6.42 13.96 18.56
N ALA A 23 -7.52 13.53 19.14
CA ALA A 23 -7.86 13.83 20.53
C ALA A 23 -6.94 13.13 21.56
N LEU A 24 -6.20 12.10 21.13
CA LEU A 24 -5.32 11.30 21.97
C LEU A 24 -3.85 11.78 22.00
N GLY A 25 -3.47 12.83 21.25
CA GLY A 25 -2.05 13.13 21.04
C GLY A 25 -1.60 14.57 21.28
N LYS A 26 -1.02 14.84 22.43
CA LYS A 26 -0.13 16.01 22.64
C LYS A 26 1.09 15.62 23.46
N ALA A 27 2.19 15.24 22.83
CA ALA A 27 3.54 15.36 23.35
C ALA A 27 4.61 15.19 22.24
N ARG A 28 5.74 15.88 22.37
CA ARG A 28 6.78 16.08 21.37
C ARG A 28 7.80 14.93 21.33
N ALA A 29 7.59 13.89 20.53
CA ALA A 29 8.67 13.07 19.98
C ALA A 29 8.77 13.36 18.47
N ALA A 30 9.85 12.98 17.83
CA ALA A 30 10.02 13.23 16.40
C ALA A 30 8.87 12.60 15.61
N SER A 31 8.18 13.38 14.80
CA SER A 31 7.14 12.89 13.89
C SER A 31 7.70 11.75 13.04
N PRO A 32 6.92 10.68 12.80
CA PRO A 32 7.37 9.58 11.96
C PRO A 32 7.68 10.10 10.56
N ARG A 33 8.67 9.49 9.91
CA ARG A 33 8.91 9.74 8.48
C ARG A 33 7.92 8.93 7.66
N VAL A 34 7.45 9.50 6.56
CA VAL A 34 6.56 8.83 5.62
C VAL A 34 7.37 8.29 4.46
N PHE A 35 7.28 6.99 4.22
CA PHE A 35 7.85 6.32 3.08
C PHE A 35 6.74 5.81 2.18
N VAL A 36 6.79 6.21 0.91
CA VAL A 36 5.81 5.86 -0.11
C VAL A 36 6.48 4.98 -1.15
N PHE A 37 5.86 3.85 -1.46
CA PHE A 37 6.36 2.86 -2.41
C PHE A 37 5.38 2.73 -3.56
N ASN A 38 5.83 3.08 -4.77
CA ASN A 38 5.02 2.94 -5.97
C ASN A 38 4.88 1.49 -6.42
N GLY A 39 3.84 1.24 -7.20
CA GLY A 39 3.63 -0.03 -7.88
C GLY A 39 4.64 -0.28 -9.00
N TRP A 40 4.68 -1.51 -9.49
CA TRP A 40 5.45 -1.91 -10.66
C TRP A 40 5.03 -1.09 -11.88
N ALA A 41 6.00 -0.71 -12.70
CA ALA A 41 5.81 0.15 -13.88
C ALA A 41 5.21 1.55 -13.59
N ALA A 42 5.04 1.93 -12.31
CA ALA A 42 4.59 3.27 -11.97
C ALA A 42 5.70 4.30 -12.21
N SER A 43 5.32 5.42 -12.83
CA SER A 43 6.23 6.52 -13.10
C SER A 43 6.93 7.02 -11.83
N PRO A 44 8.24 7.31 -11.87
CA PRO A 44 8.91 8.02 -10.79
C PRO A 44 8.38 9.45 -10.59
N HIS A 45 7.68 9.99 -11.59
CA HIS A 45 7.01 11.29 -11.52
C HIS A 45 5.58 11.21 -10.98
N ALA A 46 5.12 10.04 -10.57
CA ALA A 46 3.79 9.84 -9.97
C ALA A 46 3.58 10.55 -8.60
N ARG A 47 4.38 11.58 -8.31
CA ARG A 47 4.23 12.44 -7.11
C ARG A 47 2.85 13.08 -7.03
N ASP A 48 2.28 13.39 -8.18
CA ASP A 48 0.97 14.03 -8.28
C ASP A 48 -0.19 13.09 -7.95
N LEU A 49 0.07 11.78 -7.81
CA LEU A 49 -0.95 10.79 -7.48
C LEU A 49 -1.25 10.71 -5.98
N CYS A 50 -0.33 11.23 -5.14
CA CYS A 50 -0.48 11.24 -3.68
C CYS A 50 -0.23 12.66 -3.19
N THR A 51 -1.29 13.40 -2.93
CA THR A 51 -1.22 14.83 -2.55
C THR A 51 -0.43 15.06 -1.27
N PHE A 52 -0.47 14.09 -0.32
CA PHE A 52 0.27 14.16 0.93
C PHE A 52 1.80 14.12 0.74
N VAL A 53 2.31 13.59 -0.38
CA VAL A 53 3.77 13.50 -0.64
C VAL A 53 4.41 14.89 -0.67
N SER A 54 3.72 15.87 -1.25
CA SER A 54 4.17 17.27 -1.27
C SER A 54 3.87 18.02 0.03
N ARG A 55 2.83 17.62 0.75
CA ARG A 55 2.34 18.27 1.97
C ARG A 55 3.15 17.91 3.22
N ILE A 56 3.67 16.68 3.29
CA ILE A 56 4.34 16.17 4.51
C ILE A 56 5.86 16.38 4.41
N PRO A 57 6.47 17.21 5.26
CA PRO A 57 7.91 17.42 5.28
C PRO A 57 8.66 16.10 5.53
N GLY A 58 9.67 15.83 4.72
CA GLY A 58 10.49 14.61 4.86
C GLY A 58 9.83 13.33 4.34
N CYS A 59 8.69 13.42 3.65
CA CYS A 59 8.12 12.32 2.89
C CYS A 59 9.08 11.89 1.79
N ARG A 60 9.33 10.58 1.66
CA ARG A 60 10.18 10.01 0.60
C ARG A 60 9.37 9.07 -0.26
N LEU A 61 9.37 9.37 -1.56
CA LEU A 61 8.78 8.50 -2.57
C LEU A 61 9.88 7.62 -3.17
N PHE A 62 9.61 6.33 -3.25
CA PHE A 62 10.46 5.33 -3.89
C PHE A 62 9.74 4.78 -5.12
N SER A 63 10.38 4.93 -6.29
CA SER A 63 9.94 4.25 -7.51
C SER A 63 10.08 2.73 -7.35
N TYR A 64 9.51 1.96 -8.28
CA TYR A 64 9.71 0.51 -8.25
C TYR A 64 11.17 0.13 -8.51
N VAL A 65 11.91 0.91 -9.30
CA VAL A 65 13.35 0.70 -9.53
C VAL A 65 14.14 0.95 -8.24
N ASP A 66 13.84 2.03 -7.51
CA ASP A 66 14.44 2.27 -6.18
C ASP A 66 14.25 1.09 -5.23
N GLN A 67 13.06 0.46 -5.29
CA GLN A 67 12.74 -0.71 -4.47
C GLN A 67 13.58 -1.93 -4.87
N LEU A 68 13.77 -2.16 -6.18
CA LEU A 68 14.61 -3.23 -6.72
C LEU A 68 16.09 -3.04 -6.37
N ASP A 69 16.55 -1.81 -6.30
CA ASP A 69 17.92 -1.44 -5.94
C ASP A 69 18.17 -1.40 -4.42
N GLY A 70 17.17 -1.73 -3.62
CA GLY A 70 17.25 -1.81 -2.15
C GLY A 70 17.39 -0.45 -1.45
N LEU A 71 16.98 0.65 -2.12
CA LEU A 71 17.02 1.99 -1.52
C LEU A 71 16.14 2.12 -0.28
N PRO A 72 14.93 1.52 -0.21
CA PRO A 72 14.11 1.55 0.99
C PRO A 72 14.82 0.98 2.21
N GLU A 73 15.45 -0.17 2.11
CA GLU A 73 16.18 -0.83 3.19
C GLU A 73 17.36 0.01 3.69
N ARG A 74 18.12 0.62 2.76
CA ARG A 74 19.21 1.54 3.10
C ARG A 74 18.68 2.75 3.86
N ALA A 75 17.61 3.38 3.35
CA ALA A 75 16.99 4.52 4.01
C ALA A 75 16.44 4.19 5.40
N PHE A 76 15.91 2.98 5.58
CA PHE A 76 15.52 2.46 6.90
C PHE A 76 16.75 2.29 7.81
N GLY A 77 17.85 1.75 7.30
CA GLY A 77 19.10 1.57 8.04
C GLY A 77 19.65 2.87 8.62
N GLU A 78 19.60 3.94 7.85
CA GLU A 78 20.08 5.28 8.23
C GLU A 78 19.31 5.92 9.39
N THR A 79 18.08 5.52 9.62
CA THR A 79 17.14 6.15 10.55
C THR A 79 16.83 5.31 11.79
N ARG A 80 17.85 4.70 12.39
CA ARG A 80 17.75 3.63 13.42
C ARG A 80 16.76 3.87 14.56
N LYS A 81 16.50 5.11 14.95
CA LYS A 81 15.62 5.49 16.07
C LYS A 81 14.26 6.04 15.64
N THR A 82 14.01 6.15 14.35
CA THR A 82 12.78 6.76 13.84
C THR A 82 11.77 5.67 13.46
N ARG A 83 10.53 5.85 13.88
CA ARG A 83 9.40 5.04 13.37
C ARG A 83 8.96 5.59 12.00
N HIS A 84 8.43 4.73 11.16
CA HIS A 84 8.04 5.06 9.80
C HIS A 84 6.58 4.69 9.53
N LEU A 85 5.86 5.64 8.95
CA LEU A 85 4.61 5.33 8.26
C LEU A 85 4.95 4.85 6.85
N LEU A 86 4.47 3.67 6.50
CA LEU A 86 4.67 3.05 5.20
C LEU A 86 3.38 3.11 4.40
N VAL A 87 3.46 3.69 3.21
CA VAL A 87 2.36 3.72 2.24
C VAL A 87 2.81 2.93 1.03
N GLY A 88 2.10 1.87 0.66
CA GLY A 88 2.51 1.01 -0.43
C GLY A 88 1.36 0.68 -1.37
N TRP A 89 1.57 0.87 -2.66
CA TRP A 89 0.64 0.51 -3.71
C TRP A 89 1.15 -0.68 -4.52
N SER A 90 0.34 -1.75 -4.67
CA SER A 90 0.68 -2.90 -5.49
C SER A 90 2.02 -3.53 -5.06
N MET A 91 3.04 -3.60 -5.93
CA MET A 91 4.40 -4.01 -5.61
C MET A 91 4.96 -3.24 -4.40
N GLY A 92 4.68 -1.94 -4.32
CA GLY A 92 5.07 -1.11 -3.17
C GLY A 92 4.43 -1.56 -1.86
N GLY A 93 3.23 -2.14 -1.93
CA GLY A 93 2.59 -2.80 -0.79
C GLY A 93 3.36 -4.01 -0.30
N SER A 94 3.87 -4.84 -1.21
CA SER A 94 4.75 -5.98 -0.85
C SER A 94 6.05 -5.48 -0.21
N THR A 95 6.63 -4.39 -0.71
CA THR A 95 7.82 -3.75 -0.10
C THR A 95 7.52 -3.24 1.31
N ALA A 96 6.37 -2.57 1.51
CA ALA A 96 5.94 -2.10 2.83
C ALA A 96 5.76 -3.25 3.81
N LEU A 97 5.11 -4.34 3.40
CA LEU A 97 4.93 -5.55 4.19
C LEU A 97 6.27 -6.21 4.55
N ARG A 98 7.20 -6.31 3.60
CA ARG A 98 8.55 -6.84 3.84
C ARG A 98 9.32 -6.02 4.88
N LEU A 99 9.26 -4.70 4.78
CA LEU A 99 9.89 -3.81 5.77
C LEU A 99 9.22 -3.92 7.13
N ALA A 100 7.89 -4.06 7.19
CA ALA A 100 7.17 -4.29 8.44
C ALA A 100 7.58 -5.59 9.11
N CYS A 101 7.73 -6.68 8.35
CA CYS A 101 8.25 -7.94 8.88
C CYS A 101 9.69 -7.83 9.40
N ARG A 102 10.52 -7.08 8.72
CA ARG A 102 11.94 -6.94 9.06
C ARG A 102 12.20 -5.98 10.23
N TYR A 103 11.34 -4.99 10.41
CA TYR A 103 11.52 -3.92 11.38
C TYR A 103 10.21 -3.56 12.12
N PRO A 104 9.53 -4.54 12.76
CA PRO A 104 8.18 -4.34 13.31
C PRO A 104 8.12 -3.21 14.35
N ASP A 105 9.13 -3.06 15.20
CA ASP A 105 9.20 -2.01 16.23
C ASP A 105 9.40 -0.60 15.67
N ARG A 106 9.69 -0.51 14.37
CA ARG A 106 9.96 0.76 13.69
C ARG A 106 8.83 1.20 12.77
N ILE A 107 7.70 0.52 12.84
CA ILE A 107 6.50 0.87 12.07
C ILE A 107 5.63 1.80 12.91
N ALA A 108 5.24 2.93 12.32
CA ALA A 108 4.31 3.89 12.89
C ALA A 108 2.89 3.70 12.35
N GLY A 109 2.75 3.06 11.20
CA GLY A 109 1.49 2.74 10.53
C GLY A 109 1.73 2.10 9.17
N LEU A 110 0.70 1.44 8.66
CA LEU A 110 0.66 0.88 7.29
C LEU A 110 -0.58 1.41 6.57
N VAL A 111 -0.39 1.92 5.36
CA VAL A 111 -1.45 2.23 4.40
C VAL A 111 -1.17 1.43 3.13
N LEU A 112 -1.97 0.42 2.87
CA LEU A 112 -1.77 -0.56 1.81
C LEU A 112 -2.88 -0.46 0.77
N LEU A 113 -2.48 -0.22 -0.48
CA LEU A 113 -3.36 0.02 -1.62
C LEU A 113 -3.20 -1.13 -2.61
N ALA A 114 -4.22 -1.95 -2.80
CA ALA A 114 -4.17 -3.12 -3.66
C ALA A 114 -2.87 -3.92 -3.44
N ALA A 115 -2.56 -4.22 -2.17
CA ALA A 115 -1.33 -4.88 -1.77
C ALA A 115 -1.52 -6.39 -1.63
N THR A 116 -0.46 -7.13 -1.93
CA THR A 116 -0.45 -8.59 -1.77
C THR A 116 0.87 -9.07 -1.16
N PRO A 117 0.84 -10.06 -0.26
CA PRO A 117 2.05 -10.74 0.20
C PRO A 117 2.61 -11.73 -0.84
N ARG A 118 1.78 -12.17 -1.80
CA ARG A 118 2.16 -13.08 -2.90
C ARG A 118 1.34 -12.77 -4.14
N MET A 119 2.03 -12.51 -5.24
CA MET A 119 1.38 -12.15 -6.50
C MET A 119 0.80 -13.37 -7.24
N MET A 120 1.52 -14.48 -7.26
CA MET A 120 1.12 -15.66 -8.02
C MET A 120 0.10 -16.52 -7.26
N GLU A 121 -0.89 -17.03 -8.00
CA GLU A 121 -1.80 -18.04 -7.45
C GLU A 121 -1.06 -19.31 -7.04
N GLU A 122 -1.65 -20.06 -6.13
CA GLU A 122 -1.14 -21.32 -5.65
C GLU A 122 -2.33 -22.28 -5.55
N PRO A 123 -2.59 -23.04 -6.61
CA PRO A 123 -3.80 -23.88 -6.70
C PRO A 123 -3.94 -24.89 -5.56
N GLU A 124 -2.81 -25.38 -5.05
CA GLU A 124 -2.75 -26.39 -3.98
C GLU A 124 -3.23 -25.84 -2.63
N THR A 125 -3.15 -24.53 -2.43
CA THR A 125 -3.53 -23.85 -1.17
C THR A 125 -4.76 -22.96 -1.33
N ASP A 126 -5.39 -22.96 -2.51
CA ASP A 126 -6.50 -22.05 -2.87
C ASP A 126 -6.13 -20.55 -2.80
N TRP A 127 -4.84 -20.21 -2.81
CA TRP A 127 -4.38 -18.82 -2.84
C TRP A 127 -4.74 -18.14 -4.16
N LYS A 128 -5.47 -17.03 -4.09
CA LYS A 128 -5.93 -16.29 -5.27
C LYS A 128 -4.91 -15.23 -5.69
N GLY A 129 -4.36 -15.41 -6.87
CA GLY A 129 -3.36 -14.52 -7.46
C GLY A 129 -3.46 -14.47 -8.99
N LEU A 130 -2.37 -14.04 -9.62
CA LEU A 130 -2.21 -14.12 -11.06
C LEU A 130 -1.82 -15.54 -11.46
N ASN A 131 -2.49 -16.09 -12.46
CA ASN A 131 -2.04 -17.29 -13.14
C ASN A 131 -1.14 -16.97 -14.34
N ALA A 132 -0.48 -17.99 -14.89
CA ALA A 132 0.43 -17.84 -16.02
C ALA A 132 -0.23 -17.15 -17.24
N ARG A 133 -1.50 -17.45 -17.52
CA ARG A 133 -2.24 -16.83 -18.64
C ARG A 133 -2.46 -15.33 -18.43
N ARG A 134 -2.87 -14.93 -17.22
CA ARG A 134 -3.08 -13.51 -16.87
C ARG A 134 -1.75 -12.77 -16.86
N LEU A 135 -0.69 -13.39 -16.35
CA LEU A 135 0.63 -12.83 -16.38
C LEU A 135 1.13 -12.57 -17.80
N ALA A 136 0.96 -13.53 -18.70
CA ALA A 136 1.31 -13.37 -20.12
C ALA A 136 0.48 -12.24 -20.78
N ALA A 137 -0.80 -12.14 -20.47
CA ALA A 137 -1.65 -11.05 -20.94
C ALA A 137 -1.20 -9.68 -20.40
N LEU A 138 -0.78 -9.61 -19.14
CA LEU A 138 -0.24 -8.41 -18.50
C LEU A 138 1.04 -7.93 -19.21
N ARG A 139 2.00 -8.84 -19.44
CA ARG A 139 3.24 -8.54 -20.19
C ARG A 139 2.94 -8.02 -21.58
N LYS A 140 2.11 -8.74 -22.34
CA LYS A 140 1.74 -8.34 -23.69
C LYS A 140 1.02 -6.98 -23.70
N GLY A 141 0.16 -6.71 -22.74
CA GLY A 141 -0.53 -5.44 -22.60
C GLY A 141 0.46 -4.28 -22.42
N LEU A 142 1.43 -4.41 -21.53
CA LEU A 142 2.48 -3.39 -21.32
C LEU A 142 3.31 -3.14 -22.58
N GLU A 143 3.68 -4.19 -23.30
CA GLU A 143 4.44 -4.10 -24.55
C GLU A 143 3.66 -3.35 -25.65
N LEU A 144 2.34 -3.60 -25.77
CA LEU A 144 1.50 -3.05 -26.84
C LEU A 144 1.01 -1.62 -26.56
N THR A 145 0.69 -1.31 -25.32
CA THR A 145 0.02 -0.05 -24.97
C THR A 145 0.96 0.96 -24.33
N HIS A 146 2.23 0.60 -24.10
CA HIS A 146 3.14 1.41 -23.32
C HIS A 146 2.53 1.88 -22.00
N GLY A 147 1.65 1.06 -21.42
CA GLY A 147 0.94 1.35 -20.18
C GLY A 147 -0.33 2.20 -20.35
N GLU A 148 -0.63 2.74 -21.53
CA GLU A 148 -1.86 3.50 -21.78
C GLU A 148 -3.10 2.61 -21.68
N GLY A 149 -4.10 3.05 -20.90
CA GLY A 149 -5.34 2.30 -20.68
C GLY A 149 -5.17 0.99 -19.90
N PHE A 150 -3.96 0.71 -19.42
CA PHE A 150 -3.66 -0.46 -18.63
C PHE A 150 -3.97 -0.17 -17.14
N PHE A 151 -4.44 -1.16 -16.41
CA PHE A 151 -4.73 -1.04 -14.97
C PHE A 151 -5.91 -0.14 -14.57
N GLY A 152 -6.85 0.13 -15.47
CA GLY A 152 -8.07 0.86 -15.15
C GLY A 152 -7.87 2.33 -14.81
N VAL A 153 -6.96 3.01 -15.51
CA VAL A 153 -6.83 4.46 -15.43
C VAL A 153 -8.04 5.10 -16.11
N PRO A 154 -8.87 5.90 -15.41
CA PRO A 154 -10.01 6.54 -16.01
C PRO A 154 -9.59 7.52 -17.12
N GLU A 155 -10.43 7.66 -18.14
CA GLU A 155 -10.24 8.63 -19.22
C GLU A 155 -10.06 10.07 -18.65
N GLY A 156 -9.08 10.79 -19.19
CA GLY A 156 -8.77 12.16 -18.75
C GLY A 156 -7.99 12.27 -17.44
N LYS A 157 -7.65 11.14 -16.81
CA LYS A 157 -6.75 11.14 -15.65
C LYS A 157 -5.30 10.95 -16.07
N PRO A 158 -4.33 11.51 -15.31
CA PRO A 158 -2.92 11.28 -15.60
C PRO A 158 -2.61 9.79 -15.57
N ASN A 159 -1.91 9.30 -16.59
CA ASN A 159 -1.46 7.92 -16.59
C ASN A 159 -0.26 7.79 -15.61
N PRO A 160 -0.38 7.00 -14.52
CA PRO A 160 0.70 6.82 -13.57
C PRO A 160 1.79 5.85 -14.06
N TYR A 161 1.52 5.17 -15.18
CA TYR A 161 2.42 4.16 -15.71
C TYR A 161 3.39 4.80 -16.69
N LEU A 162 4.66 4.48 -16.53
CA LEU A 162 5.72 4.92 -17.40
C LEU A 162 6.17 3.76 -18.28
N VAL A 163 6.44 4.08 -19.53
CA VAL A 163 7.26 3.22 -20.37
C VAL A 163 8.69 3.28 -19.81
N ASP A 164 9.09 2.22 -19.13
CA ASP A 164 10.47 2.07 -18.66
C ASP A 164 11.23 1.14 -19.61
N VAL A 165 12.54 1.07 -19.43
CA VAL A 165 13.37 0.15 -20.21
C VAL A 165 12.96 -1.31 -19.89
N PRO A 166 12.97 -2.20 -20.89
CA PRO A 166 12.51 -3.58 -20.73
C PRO A 166 13.17 -4.31 -19.56
N GLU A 167 14.45 -4.05 -19.31
CA GLU A 167 15.22 -4.66 -18.23
C GLU A 167 14.66 -4.34 -16.85
N ASN A 168 14.23 -3.10 -16.62
CA ASN A 168 13.63 -2.71 -15.35
C ASN A 168 12.24 -3.34 -15.17
N LEU A 169 11.46 -3.39 -16.24
CA LEU A 169 10.15 -4.04 -16.21
C LEU A 169 10.27 -5.53 -15.89
N GLU A 170 11.25 -6.22 -16.50
CA GLU A 170 11.47 -7.64 -16.24
C GLU A 170 12.00 -7.89 -14.81
N ARG A 171 12.93 -7.08 -14.31
CA ARG A 171 13.38 -7.14 -12.91
C ARG A 171 12.23 -6.99 -11.92
N GLY A 172 11.33 -6.03 -12.16
CA GLY A 172 10.17 -5.79 -11.31
C GLY A 172 9.17 -6.94 -11.36
N LEU A 173 8.96 -7.50 -12.54
CA LEU A 173 8.14 -8.69 -12.71
C LEU A 173 8.72 -9.89 -11.96
N GLN A 174 10.02 -10.15 -12.11
CA GLN A 174 10.70 -11.24 -11.41
C GLN A 174 10.60 -11.06 -9.89
N TYR A 175 10.79 -9.83 -9.38
CA TYR A 175 10.58 -9.54 -7.97
C TYR A 175 9.17 -9.93 -7.49
N LEU A 176 8.13 -9.62 -8.26
CA LEU A 176 6.74 -9.97 -7.92
C LEU A 176 6.51 -11.49 -7.95
N LEU A 177 7.13 -12.18 -8.90
CA LEU A 177 7.03 -13.65 -9.03
C LEU A 177 7.70 -14.37 -7.85
N ASP A 178 8.85 -13.87 -7.41
CA ASP A 178 9.65 -14.47 -6.34
C ASP A 178 9.16 -14.09 -4.94
N THR A 179 8.31 -13.08 -4.83
CA THR A 179 7.86 -12.57 -3.53
C THR A 179 6.75 -13.46 -2.96
N ASP A 180 7.06 -14.07 -1.80
CA ASP A 180 6.07 -14.68 -0.90
C ASP A 180 6.39 -14.29 0.54
N LEU A 181 5.55 -13.46 1.12
CA LEU A 181 5.73 -12.91 2.47
C LEU A 181 4.79 -13.56 3.51
N ARG A 182 3.94 -14.51 3.12
CA ARG A 182 2.92 -15.08 4.00
C ARG A 182 3.54 -15.66 5.28
N ALA A 183 4.50 -16.55 5.13
CA ALA A 183 5.19 -17.14 6.29
C ALA A 183 5.96 -16.11 7.15
N ALA A 184 6.47 -15.04 6.55
CA ALA A 184 7.12 -13.96 7.30
C ALA A 184 6.12 -13.13 8.09
N LEU A 185 4.96 -12.80 7.49
CA LEU A 185 3.87 -12.09 8.14
C LEU A 185 3.32 -12.87 9.33
N GLU A 186 3.03 -14.15 9.17
CA GLU A 186 2.50 -15.02 10.23
C GLU A 186 3.47 -15.19 11.41
N ARG A 187 4.77 -15.24 11.13
CA ARG A 187 5.79 -15.28 12.19
C ARG A 187 5.93 -13.97 12.93
N THR A 188 5.84 -12.84 12.21
CA THR A 188 6.07 -11.50 12.78
C THR A 188 4.83 -10.97 13.49
N PHE A 189 3.66 -11.28 12.94
CA PHE A 189 2.35 -10.84 13.43
C PHE A 189 1.45 -12.06 13.65
N PRO A 190 1.77 -12.91 14.65
CA PRO A 190 0.99 -14.12 14.90
C PRO A 190 -0.46 -13.75 15.27
N PRO A 191 -1.45 -14.53 14.82
CA PRO A 191 -2.86 -14.29 15.08
C PRO A 191 -3.28 -14.60 16.53
N ILE A 192 -2.51 -14.11 17.50
CA ILE A 192 -2.80 -14.30 18.93
C ILE A 192 -3.60 -13.08 19.40
N PRO A 193 -4.66 -13.26 20.21
CA PRO A 193 -5.55 -12.18 20.64
C PRO A 193 -4.87 -11.04 21.39
N ILE A 194 -3.61 -11.21 21.81
CA ILE A 194 -2.90 -10.31 22.73
C ILE A 194 -1.89 -9.39 22.00
N SER A 195 -1.49 -9.69 20.77
CA SER A 195 -0.46 -8.89 20.08
C SER A 195 -1.00 -8.26 18.80
N GLN A 196 -1.93 -7.33 18.94
CA GLN A 196 -2.20 -6.42 17.83
C GLN A 196 -0.93 -5.63 17.53
N PRO A 197 -0.53 -5.44 16.26
CA PRO A 197 0.57 -4.56 15.96
C PRO A 197 0.30 -3.20 16.60
N PRO A 198 1.31 -2.59 17.27
CA PRO A 198 1.14 -1.36 18.04
C PRO A 198 1.05 -0.13 17.11
N PHE A 199 0.45 -0.31 15.94
CA PHE A 199 0.31 0.73 14.91
C PHE A 199 -0.96 0.51 14.07
N PRO A 200 -1.57 1.59 13.55
CA PRO A 200 -2.74 1.51 12.70
C PRO A 200 -2.40 0.88 11.33
N VAL A 201 -3.36 0.13 10.79
CA VAL A 201 -3.28 -0.47 9.45
C VAL A 201 -4.54 -0.13 8.66
N PHE A 202 -4.35 0.42 7.47
CA PHE A 202 -5.41 0.70 6.51
C PHE A 202 -5.19 -0.11 5.24
N LEU A 203 -6.21 -0.85 4.82
CA LEU A 203 -6.21 -1.68 3.63
C LEU A 203 -7.27 -1.13 2.66
N PHE A 204 -6.83 -0.68 1.50
CA PHE A 204 -7.71 -0.28 0.41
C PHE A 204 -7.64 -1.32 -0.69
N GLN A 205 -8.78 -1.85 -1.08
CA GLN A 205 -8.87 -2.89 -2.08
C GLN A 205 -9.97 -2.60 -3.09
N SER A 206 -9.63 -2.64 -4.36
CA SER A 206 -10.59 -2.56 -5.45
C SER A 206 -11.38 -3.84 -5.58
N GLU A 207 -12.69 -3.74 -5.75
CA GLU A 207 -13.56 -4.90 -5.93
C GLU A 207 -13.38 -5.57 -7.30
N ARG A 208 -12.94 -4.82 -8.32
CA ARG A 208 -12.71 -5.30 -9.68
C ARG A 208 -11.24 -5.44 -10.04
N ASP A 209 -10.36 -5.43 -9.07
CA ASP A 209 -8.93 -5.56 -9.33
C ASP A 209 -8.61 -6.91 -9.98
N GLY A 210 -8.19 -6.86 -11.24
CA GLY A 210 -7.81 -8.04 -12.00
C GLY A 210 -6.37 -8.50 -11.76
N ILE A 211 -5.58 -7.71 -11.03
CA ILE A 211 -4.15 -7.93 -10.77
C ILE A 211 -3.96 -8.44 -9.35
N VAL A 212 -4.33 -7.63 -8.36
CA VAL A 212 -4.32 -8.03 -6.95
C VAL A 212 -5.76 -8.36 -6.54
N ARG A 213 -6.00 -9.63 -6.35
CA ARG A 213 -7.34 -10.15 -6.05
C ARG A 213 -7.87 -9.65 -4.72
N PRO A 214 -9.17 -9.35 -4.61
CA PRO A 214 -9.79 -8.86 -3.36
C PRO A 214 -9.55 -9.80 -2.16
N GLU A 215 -9.40 -11.10 -2.39
CA GLU A 215 -9.11 -12.11 -1.37
C GLU A 215 -7.79 -11.85 -0.64
N ASN A 216 -6.87 -11.11 -1.26
CA ASN A 216 -5.61 -10.72 -0.61
C ASN A 216 -5.83 -9.77 0.57
N ALA A 217 -6.77 -8.84 0.45
CA ALA A 217 -7.14 -7.97 1.55
C ALA A 217 -7.80 -8.75 2.70
N ALA A 218 -8.59 -9.77 2.39
CA ALA A 218 -9.17 -10.66 3.40
C ALA A 218 -8.06 -11.42 4.17
N TYR A 219 -7.06 -11.94 3.46
CA TYR A 219 -5.90 -12.55 4.12
C TYR A 219 -5.14 -11.54 5.00
N LEU A 220 -4.83 -10.36 4.47
CA LEU A 220 -4.16 -9.33 5.27
C LEU A 220 -4.98 -8.91 6.50
N LYS A 221 -6.29 -8.96 6.42
CA LYS A 221 -7.17 -8.74 7.59
C LYS A 221 -7.04 -9.85 8.64
N THR A 222 -6.72 -11.08 8.26
CA THR A 222 -6.43 -12.14 9.24
C THR A 222 -5.08 -11.91 9.94
N VAL A 223 -4.08 -11.39 9.21
CA VAL A 223 -2.77 -11.01 9.77
C VAL A 223 -2.87 -9.77 10.66
N PHE A 224 -3.68 -8.80 10.27
CA PHE A 224 -3.90 -7.54 10.97
C PHE A 224 -5.38 -7.40 11.37
N PRO A 225 -5.86 -8.10 12.43
CA PRO A 225 -7.29 -8.11 12.79
C PRO A 225 -7.88 -6.73 13.07
N GLN A 226 -7.05 -5.76 13.52
CA GLN A 226 -7.46 -4.37 13.77
C GLN A 226 -7.46 -3.50 12.51
N ALA A 227 -7.01 -4.02 11.34
CA ALA A 227 -6.93 -3.23 10.12
C ALA A 227 -8.31 -2.67 9.70
N HIS A 228 -8.31 -1.42 9.25
CA HIS A 228 -9.45 -0.83 8.57
C HIS A 228 -9.41 -1.24 7.10
N VAL A 229 -10.38 -2.05 6.69
CA VAL A 229 -10.51 -2.52 5.30
C VAL A 229 -11.56 -1.68 4.59
N THR A 230 -11.16 -1.07 3.48
CA THR A 230 -12.01 -0.28 2.62
C THR A 230 -12.06 -0.91 1.23
N GLY A 231 -13.21 -1.50 0.88
CA GLY A 231 -13.52 -1.91 -0.49
C GLY A 231 -13.83 -0.69 -1.34
N VAL A 232 -13.28 -0.60 -2.56
CA VAL A 232 -13.56 0.49 -3.50
C VAL A 232 -14.42 -0.05 -4.64
N PRO A 233 -15.76 0.23 -4.62
CA PRO A 233 -16.68 -0.31 -5.59
C PRO A 233 -16.36 0.17 -7.00
N GLY A 234 -16.50 -0.74 -7.98
CA GLY A 234 -16.33 -0.42 -9.39
C GLY A 234 -14.91 -0.02 -9.80
N ALA A 235 -13.98 0.14 -8.86
CA ALA A 235 -12.61 0.49 -9.13
C ALA A 235 -11.81 -0.72 -9.66
N GLU A 236 -10.77 -0.41 -10.42
CA GLU A 236 -9.74 -1.35 -10.84
C GLU A 236 -8.44 -1.12 -10.04
N HIS A 237 -7.26 -1.39 -10.60
CA HIS A 237 -5.99 -1.39 -9.86
C HIS A 237 -5.43 0.00 -9.48
N ALA A 238 -5.83 1.06 -10.17
CA ALA A 238 -5.23 2.40 -10.06
C ALA A 238 -5.73 3.22 -8.83
N LEU A 239 -5.77 2.64 -7.66
CA LEU A 239 -6.30 3.24 -6.44
C LEU A 239 -5.74 4.64 -6.09
N PRO A 240 -4.42 4.94 -6.26
CA PRO A 240 -3.91 6.27 -5.94
C PRO A 240 -4.58 7.41 -6.71
N ILE A 241 -5.10 7.13 -7.91
CA ILE A 241 -5.80 8.11 -8.74
C ILE A 241 -7.28 8.21 -8.37
N LEU A 242 -7.85 7.08 -7.94
CA LEU A 242 -9.29 6.94 -7.73
C LEU A 242 -9.75 7.46 -6.37
N ILE A 243 -8.92 7.29 -5.34
CA ILE A 243 -9.26 7.60 -3.95
C ILE A 243 -8.17 8.43 -3.23
N PRO A 244 -7.65 9.51 -3.83
CA PRO A 244 -6.53 10.27 -3.25
C PRO A 244 -6.89 10.86 -1.87
N LYS A 245 -8.13 11.28 -1.70
CA LYS A 245 -8.59 11.86 -0.43
C LYS A 245 -8.63 10.83 0.70
N GLU A 246 -9.15 9.65 0.45
CA GLU A 246 -9.22 8.57 1.44
C GLU A 246 -7.82 8.10 1.86
N ILE A 247 -6.87 8.13 0.93
CA ILE A 247 -5.46 7.84 1.22
C ILE A 247 -4.88 8.93 2.13
N ASP A 248 -5.10 10.21 1.81
CA ASP A 248 -4.68 11.34 2.62
C ASP A 248 -5.24 11.25 4.05
N ASP A 249 -6.54 10.94 4.19
CA ASP A 249 -7.20 10.80 5.49
C ASP A 249 -6.60 9.64 6.31
N ALA A 250 -6.27 8.51 5.67
CA ALA A 250 -5.63 7.37 6.32
C ALA A 250 -4.20 7.69 6.77
N VAL A 251 -3.44 8.40 5.94
CA VAL A 251 -2.08 8.88 6.30
C VAL A 251 -2.14 9.82 7.50
N ASP A 252 -3.05 10.79 7.50
CA ASP A 252 -3.24 11.72 8.61
C ASP A 252 -3.66 11.00 9.89
N ALA A 253 -4.53 9.99 9.80
CA ALA A 253 -4.92 9.15 10.92
C ALA A 253 -3.70 8.40 11.52
N CYS A 254 -2.87 7.80 10.68
CA CYS A 254 -1.64 7.14 11.13
C CYS A 254 -0.67 8.11 11.82
N LEU A 255 -0.48 9.30 11.25
CA LEU A 255 0.40 10.33 11.83
C LEU A 255 -0.12 10.84 13.18
N ALA A 256 -1.43 10.95 13.33
CA ALA A 256 -2.05 11.37 14.58
C ALA A 256 -1.82 10.38 15.72
N VAL A 257 -1.86 9.07 15.44
CA VAL A 257 -1.55 8.00 16.44
C VAL A 257 -0.09 7.95 16.77
N ALA A 258 0.76 8.15 15.77
CA ALA A 258 2.20 8.04 15.93
C ALA A 258 2.83 9.29 16.60
N ALA A 259 2.04 10.36 16.79
CA ALA A 259 2.48 11.54 17.51
C ALA A 259 2.79 11.19 18.98
N PRO A 260 3.91 11.72 19.52
CA PRO A 260 4.28 11.44 20.90
C PRO A 260 3.24 11.94 21.89
N GLY A 261 2.89 11.07 22.82
CA GLY A 261 1.86 11.31 23.83
C GLY A 261 0.50 10.65 23.56
N ALA A 262 0.32 9.98 22.45
CA ALA A 262 -0.80 9.06 22.23
C ALA A 262 -0.47 7.70 22.86
N HIS A 263 -0.54 7.60 24.18
CA HIS A 263 -0.66 6.30 24.84
C HIS A 263 -2.15 5.91 24.89
N PRO A 264 -2.48 4.64 24.58
CA PRO A 264 -3.84 4.13 24.70
C PRO A 264 -4.35 4.17 26.13
#